data_c9906fcaec4f7c0e1d0d0392b5e8bef3
#
_entry.id   c9906fcaec4f7c0e1d0d0392b5e8bef3
#
_cell.length_a   1.000
_cell.length_b   1.000
_cell.length_c   1.000
_cell.angle_alpha   90.00
_cell.angle_beta   90.00
_cell.angle_gamma   90.00
#
_symmetry.space_group_name_H-M   'P 1'
#
loop_
_entity.id
_entity.type
_entity.pdbx_description
1 polymer ?
#
loop_
_entity_poly.entity_id
_entity_poly.type
_entity_poly.pdbx_seq_one_letter_code
_entity_poly.pdbx_strand_id
1 'polypeptide(L)'
;MCWIAGKGVFISDSIDNLTALGYNVPNDVRKEDDGMIRKGLSREVLVDAAKELIEESGVAAFSMRALAERLGVKAASLYAHIESMEVLFTEVGLSALNDQKTAQLSAIQGKVRDETVFALADSYRAFAKAHAELYRLIMQMPMGTNEALKAAAVMTTEPVMQVLAGYRISEERRMHWQRVLRGIMHGFVSQEAAGYFSHYPIDLEESYHLAVQCVINGLHEEEASNE
;
A
#
# COMPACT_ATOMS: atom_id res chain seq x y z
N MET A 1 15.42 -23.07 8.38
CA MET A 1 16.50 -23.19 9.39
C MET A 1 15.84 -23.40 10.74
N CYS A 2 15.83 -24.61 11.27
CA CYS A 2 15.25 -24.90 12.58
C CYS A 2 16.37 -25.22 13.58
N TRP A 3 16.35 -24.59 14.75
CA TRP A 3 17.32 -24.78 15.83
C TRP A 3 16.74 -25.78 16.85
N ILE A 4 17.40 -26.89 17.11
CA ILE A 4 17.01 -27.82 18.16
C ILE A 4 18.05 -27.74 19.27
N ALA A 5 17.56 -27.43 20.49
CA ALA A 5 18.39 -27.20 21.66
C ALA A 5 19.16 -28.49 22.09
N GLY A 6 20.47 -28.38 22.21
CA GLY A 6 21.30 -29.30 22.96
C GLY A 6 22.42 -30.07 22.26
N LYS A 7 22.52 -30.05 20.92
CA LYS A 7 23.70 -30.58 20.21
C LYS A 7 23.89 -29.76 18.91
N GLY A 8 24.94 -28.96 18.84
CA GLY A 8 25.23 -28.08 17.72
C GLY A 8 25.55 -28.80 16.42
N VAL A 9 24.51 -29.21 15.70
CA VAL A 9 24.60 -29.78 14.36
C VAL A 9 23.74 -28.94 13.43
N PHE A 10 24.35 -28.34 12.42
CA PHE A 10 23.65 -27.73 11.28
C PHE A 10 23.27 -28.81 10.31
N ILE A 11 21.95 -29.02 10.08
CA ILE A 11 21.45 -29.97 9.09
C ILE A 11 20.81 -29.16 7.95
N SER A 12 21.34 -29.31 6.74
CA SER A 12 20.77 -28.80 5.49
C SER A 12 20.04 -29.87 4.69
N ASP A 13 19.69 -31.00 5.31
CA ASP A 13 19.19 -32.19 4.61
C ASP A 13 17.73 -32.48 4.91
N SER A 14 17.05 -33.09 3.95
CA SER A 14 15.62 -33.37 3.92
C SER A 14 15.12 -34.22 5.11
N ILE A 15 13.83 -34.14 5.42
CA ILE A 15 13.12 -34.83 6.52
C ILE A 15 13.34 -36.34 6.50
N ASP A 16 13.59 -36.95 5.35
CA ASP A 16 13.87 -38.37 5.18
C ASP A 16 15.14 -38.84 5.92
N ASN A 17 16.11 -37.96 6.10
CA ASN A 17 17.34 -38.27 6.86
C ASN A 17 17.13 -38.32 8.38
N LEU A 18 16.16 -37.59 8.90
CA LEU A 18 15.86 -37.58 10.34
C LEU A 18 15.21 -38.89 10.80
N THR A 19 14.39 -39.52 9.95
CA THR A 19 13.75 -40.80 10.21
C THR A 19 14.77 -41.95 10.21
N ALA A 20 15.76 -41.88 9.34
CA ALA A 20 16.87 -42.86 9.27
C ALA A 20 17.78 -42.80 10.50
N LEU A 21 17.81 -41.66 11.21
CA LEU A 21 18.57 -41.49 12.47
C LEU A 21 17.75 -41.80 13.73
N GLY A 22 16.53 -42.37 13.61
CA GLY A 22 15.70 -42.80 14.73
C GLY A 22 14.92 -41.72 15.44
N TYR A 23 14.78 -40.51 14.84
CA TYR A 23 13.92 -39.48 15.41
C TYR A 23 12.47 -39.68 14.96
N ASN A 24 11.56 -39.68 15.95
CA ASN A 24 10.13 -39.77 15.69
C ASN A 24 9.62 -38.39 15.21
N VAL A 25 9.44 -38.25 13.89
CA VAL A 25 8.90 -37.03 13.28
C VAL A 25 7.37 -37.12 13.32
N PRO A 26 6.67 -36.15 13.96
CA PRO A 26 5.21 -36.13 13.99
C PRO A 26 4.61 -36.15 12.57
N ASN A 27 3.45 -36.83 12.41
CA ASN A 27 2.82 -37.02 11.11
C ASN A 27 2.35 -35.70 10.41
N ASP A 28 2.23 -34.62 11.15
CA ASP A 28 1.88 -33.30 10.63
C ASP A 28 3.03 -32.62 9.84
N VAL A 29 4.28 -33.01 10.11
CA VAL A 29 5.48 -32.53 9.41
C VAL A 29 5.73 -33.28 8.09
N ARG A 30 5.08 -34.42 7.87
CA ARG A 30 5.26 -35.27 6.66
C ARG A 30 4.41 -34.86 5.47
N LYS A 31 3.56 -33.85 5.59
CA LYS A 31 2.76 -33.30 4.50
C LYS A 31 3.35 -31.98 4.02
N GLU A 32 4.58 -31.97 3.55
CA GLU A 32 5.00 -31.02 2.54
C GLU A 32 4.52 -31.55 1.18
N ASP A 33 3.23 -31.40 0.97
CA ASP A 33 2.63 -31.44 -0.35
C ASP A 33 2.54 -30.00 -0.85
N ASP A 34 3.09 -29.82 -2.03
CA ASP A 34 3.06 -28.70 -2.95
C ASP A 34 2.20 -27.49 -2.54
N GLY A 35 2.88 -26.43 -2.08
CA GLY A 35 2.57 -25.03 -2.03
C GLY A 35 1.15 -24.54 -2.10
N MET A 36 0.45 -24.55 -1.07
CA MET A 36 -0.43 -23.48 -0.58
C MET A 36 -0.85 -23.90 0.83
N ILE A 37 -0.25 -23.28 1.85
CA ILE A 37 -0.83 -23.31 3.19
C ILE A 37 -2.28 -22.86 2.99
N ARG A 38 -3.23 -23.78 3.16
CA ARG A 38 -4.66 -23.44 3.23
C ARG A 38 -4.86 -22.62 4.51
N LYS A 39 -4.52 -21.34 4.50
CA LYS A 39 -5.08 -20.39 5.42
C LYS A 39 -6.59 -20.57 5.34
N GLY A 40 -7.26 -20.88 6.43
CA GLY A 40 -8.71 -20.97 6.43
C GLY A 40 -9.28 -19.70 5.81
N LEU A 41 -10.38 -19.80 5.08
CA LEU A 41 -11.02 -18.63 4.46
C LEU A 41 -11.35 -17.61 5.57
N SER A 42 -10.78 -16.42 5.47
CA SER A 42 -10.99 -15.30 6.38
C SER A 42 -11.21 -14.01 5.58
N ARG A 43 -11.66 -12.96 6.24
CA ARG A 43 -11.89 -11.65 5.63
C ARG A 43 -10.59 -11.09 5.05
N GLU A 44 -9.48 -11.21 5.76
CA GLU A 44 -8.14 -10.77 5.33
C GLU A 44 -7.70 -11.51 4.06
N VAL A 45 -7.89 -12.85 4.02
CA VAL A 45 -7.56 -13.67 2.84
C VAL A 45 -8.38 -13.25 1.63
N LEU A 46 -9.67 -12.88 1.82
CA LEU A 46 -10.50 -12.37 0.74
C LEU A 46 -9.98 -11.02 0.22
N VAL A 47 -9.64 -10.11 1.12
CA VAL A 47 -9.15 -8.77 0.77
C VAL A 47 -7.82 -8.87 0.02
N ASP A 48 -6.87 -9.68 0.50
CA ASP A 48 -5.58 -9.87 -0.14
C ASP A 48 -5.73 -10.48 -1.54
N ALA A 49 -6.51 -11.55 -1.68
CA ALA A 49 -6.77 -12.17 -2.98
C ALA A 49 -7.54 -11.23 -3.95
N ALA A 50 -8.42 -10.38 -3.42
CA ALA A 50 -9.13 -9.39 -4.23
C ALA A 50 -8.18 -8.27 -4.70
N LYS A 51 -7.24 -7.81 -3.85
CA LYS A 51 -6.19 -6.86 -4.25
C LYS A 51 -5.38 -7.39 -5.43
N GLU A 52 -4.86 -8.61 -5.30
CA GLU A 52 -4.08 -9.26 -6.36
C GLU A 52 -4.90 -9.39 -7.66
N LEU A 53 -6.15 -9.85 -7.57
CA LEU A 53 -7.01 -10.02 -8.73
C LEU A 53 -7.33 -8.68 -9.42
N ILE A 54 -7.54 -7.61 -8.64
CA ILE A 54 -7.75 -6.26 -9.17
C ILE A 54 -6.50 -5.74 -9.89
N GLU A 55 -5.32 -5.95 -9.33
CA GLU A 55 -4.06 -5.55 -9.98
C GLU A 55 -3.82 -6.29 -11.30
N GLU A 56 -4.15 -7.57 -11.35
CA GLU A 56 -3.94 -8.39 -12.55
C GLU A 56 -4.94 -8.10 -13.67
N SER A 57 -6.21 -7.90 -13.33
CA SER A 57 -7.30 -7.86 -14.31
C SER A 57 -8.05 -6.53 -14.41
N GLY A 58 -7.78 -5.62 -13.48
CA GLY A 58 -8.47 -4.34 -13.35
C GLY A 58 -9.78 -4.43 -12.57
N VAL A 59 -10.16 -3.29 -11.96
CA VAL A 59 -11.43 -3.17 -11.21
C VAL A 59 -12.66 -3.54 -12.05
N ALA A 60 -12.68 -3.17 -13.34
CA ALA A 60 -13.81 -3.40 -14.23
C ALA A 60 -14.04 -4.89 -14.55
N ALA A 61 -12.99 -5.71 -14.53
CA ALA A 61 -13.09 -7.16 -14.80
C ALA A 61 -13.29 -7.98 -13.51
N PHE A 62 -13.22 -7.36 -12.34
CA PHE A 62 -13.39 -8.04 -11.06
C PHE A 62 -14.81 -8.61 -10.91
N SER A 63 -14.90 -9.82 -10.35
CA SER A 63 -16.17 -10.43 -9.95
C SER A 63 -16.00 -11.37 -8.76
N MET A 64 -17.04 -11.50 -7.92
CA MET A 64 -17.06 -12.46 -6.81
C MET A 64 -16.85 -13.91 -7.29
N ARG A 65 -17.25 -14.20 -8.53
CA ARG A 65 -17.01 -15.52 -9.14
C ARG A 65 -15.51 -15.74 -9.41
N ALA A 66 -14.84 -14.78 -10.02
CA ALA A 66 -13.40 -14.86 -10.30
C ALA A 66 -12.60 -14.97 -9.00
N LEU A 67 -13.00 -14.24 -7.94
CA LEU A 67 -12.40 -14.34 -6.62
C LEU A 67 -12.59 -15.73 -6.01
N ALA A 68 -13.79 -16.32 -6.13
CA ALA A 68 -14.06 -17.67 -5.65
C ALA A 68 -13.23 -18.73 -6.38
N GLU A 69 -13.12 -18.60 -7.72
CA GLU A 69 -12.29 -19.46 -8.57
C GLU A 69 -10.80 -19.38 -8.15
N ARG A 70 -10.28 -18.16 -7.92
CA ARG A 70 -8.90 -17.94 -7.44
C ARG A 70 -8.63 -18.60 -6.08
N LEU A 71 -9.59 -18.53 -5.17
CA LEU A 71 -9.49 -19.10 -3.81
C LEU A 71 -9.85 -20.60 -3.76
N GLY A 72 -10.29 -21.19 -4.86
CA GLY A 72 -10.69 -22.60 -4.93
C GLY A 72 -11.94 -22.92 -4.09
N VAL A 73 -12.85 -21.97 -3.91
CA VAL A 73 -14.07 -22.10 -3.11
C VAL A 73 -15.33 -21.85 -3.93
N LYS A 74 -16.50 -22.15 -3.37
CA LYS A 74 -17.77 -21.74 -3.97
C LYS A 74 -18.04 -20.26 -3.71
N ALA A 75 -18.61 -19.53 -4.66
CA ALA A 75 -18.93 -18.11 -4.48
C ALA A 75 -19.81 -17.84 -3.25
N ALA A 76 -20.72 -18.75 -2.92
CA ALA A 76 -21.55 -18.64 -1.71
C ALA A 76 -20.73 -18.63 -0.41
N SER A 77 -19.55 -19.25 -0.40
CA SER A 77 -18.67 -19.27 0.78
C SER A 77 -18.04 -17.92 1.08
N LEU A 78 -17.87 -17.06 0.06
CA LEU A 78 -17.33 -15.70 0.23
C LEU A 78 -18.29 -14.83 1.05
N TYR A 79 -19.60 -14.98 0.82
CA TYR A 79 -20.62 -14.19 1.51
C TYR A 79 -20.79 -14.52 2.99
N ALA A 80 -20.15 -15.59 3.49
CA ALA A 80 -20.04 -15.85 4.92
C ALA A 80 -19.00 -14.91 5.61
N HIS A 81 -18.11 -14.27 4.84
CA HIS A 81 -17.03 -13.43 5.33
C HIS A 81 -17.16 -11.97 4.93
N ILE A 82 -17.90 -11.69 3.84
CA ILE A 82 -18.10 -10.33 3.31
C ILE A 82 -19.54 -10.16 2.80
N GLU A 83 -20.21 -9.10 3.22
CA GLU A 83 -21.64 -8.92 2.98
C GLU A 83 -21.96 -8.62 1.51
N SER A 84 -21.08 -7.90 0.81
CA SER A 84 -21.28 -7.52 -0.58
C SER A 84 -19.96 -7.21 -1.29
N MET A 85 -19.99 -7.11 -2.62
CA MET A 85 -18.86 -6.66 -3.42
C MET A 85 -18.46 -5.21 -3.09
N GLU A 86 -19.43 -4.35 -2.77
CA GLU A 86 -19.17 -2.96 -2.39
C GLU A 86 -18.39 -2.88 -1.07
N VAL A 87 -18.76 -3.70 -0.08
CA VAL A 87 -18.03 -3.80 1.19
C VAL A 87 -16.63 -4.33 0.94
N LEU A 88 -16.47 -5.34 0.08
CA LEU A 88 -15.15 -5.86 -0.29
C LEU A 88 -14.29 -4.77 -0.95
N PHE A 89 -14.81 -4.02 -1.89
CA PHE A 89 -14.07 -2.91 -2.53
C PHE A 89 -13.68 -1.82 -1.55
N THR A 90 -14.55 -1.52 -0.58
CA THR A 90 -14.22 -0.60 0.49
C THR A 90 -13.02 -1.10 1.30
N GLU A 91 -13.00 -2.36 1.67
CA GLU A 91 -11.91 -2.95 2.45
C GLU A 91 -10.61 -3.09 1.67
N VAL A 92 -10.69 -3.48 0.40
CA VAL A 92 -9.55 -3.47 -0.53
C VAL A 92 -8.95 -2.06 -0.62
N GLY A 93 -9.79 -1.06 -0.81
CA GLY A 93 -9.35 0.34 -0.87
C GLY A 93 -8.73 0.83 0.44
N LEU A 94 -9.30 0.48 1.60
CA LEU A 94 -8.74 0.79 2.91
C LEU A 94 -7.39 0.10 3.13
N SER A 95 -7.27 -1.16 2.73
CA SER A 95 -6.00 -1.90 2.78
C SER A 95 -4.95 -1.24 1.89
N ALA A 96 -5.29 -0.90 0.66
CA ALA A 96 -4.38 -0.24 -0.27
C ALA A 96 -3.95 1.17 0.20
N LEU A 97 -4.84 1.93 0.83
CA LEU A 97 -4.50 3.20 1.49
C LEU A 97 -3.50 3.02 2.63
N ASN A 98 -3.65 1.96 3.41
CA ASN A 98 -2.71 1.64 4.48
C ASN A 98 -1.33 1.23 3.93
N ASP A 99 -1.29 0.50 2.83
CA ASP A 99 -0.03 0.14 2.15
C ASP A 99 0.66 1.39 1.61
N GLN A 100 -0.08 2.30 0.96
CA GLN A 100 0.45 3.57 0.49
C GLN A 100 1.03 4.42 1.63
N LYS A 101 0.28 4.55 2.74
CA LYS A 101 0.73 5.24 3.94
C LYS A 101 2.02 4.63 4.49
N THR A 102 2.07 3.31 4.61
CA THR A 102 3.23 2.57 5.13
C THR A 102 4.46 2.80 4.25
N ALA A 103 4.30 2.75 2.92
CA ALA A 103 5.37 3.04 1.98
C ALA A 103 5.89 4.48 2.14
N GLN A 104 5.01 5.47 2.30
CA GLN A 104 5.37 6.87 2.51
C GLN A 104 6.11 7.09 3.82
N LEU A 105 5.61 6.52 4.94
CA LEU A 105 6.27 6.62 6.23
C LEU A 105 7.67 5.99 6.21
N SER A 106 7.81 4.85 5.56
CA SER A 106 9.11 4.20 5.36
C SER A 106 10.07 5.07 4.52
N ALA A 107 9.56 5.68 3.45
CA ALA A 107 10.38 6.51 2.56
C ALA A 107 10.96 7.76 3.24
N ILE A 108 10.23 8.38 4.18
CA ILE A 108 10.68 9.57 4.90
C ILE A 108 11.54 9.26 6.12
N GLN A 109 11.63 8.00 6.54
CA GLN A 109 12.39 7.60 7.72
C GLN A 109 13.88 7.97 7.59
N GLY A 110 14.42 8.61 8.63
CA GLY A 110 15.84 9.02 8.68
C GLY A 110 16.19 10.24 7.82
N LYS A 111 15.21 10.84 7.13
CA LYS A 111 15.36 12.06 6.35
C LYS A 111 14.85 13.28 7.11
N VAL A 112 15.23 14.47 6.68
CA VAL A 112 14.84 15.74 7.32
C VAL A 112 14.44 16.79 6.28
N ARG A 113 13.50 17.66 6.65
CA ARG A 113 13.10 18.85 5.89
C ARG A 113 12.81 18.53 4.40
N ASP A 114 13.50 19.20 3.49
CA ASP A 114 13.28 19.10 2.04
C ASP A 114 13.44 17.69 1.50
N GLU A 115 14.38 16.91 2.04
CA GLU A 115 14.54 15.50 1.67
C GLU A 115 13.30 14.66 1.99
N THR A 116 12.57 14.98 3.07
CA THR A 116 11.34 14.28 3.41
C THR A 116 10.21 14.61 2.44
N VAL A 117 10.15 15.85 1.93
CA VAL A 117 9.14 16.26 0.94
C VAL A 117 9.32 15.51 -0.36
N PHE A 118 10.56 15.45 -0.88
CA PHE A 118 10.88 14.67 -2.08
C PHE A 118 10.59 13.18 -1.88
N ALA A 119 11.08 12.58 -0.79
CA ALA A 119 10.88 11.16 -0.52
C ALA A 119 9.40 10.78 -0.39
N LEU A 120 8.60 11.63 0.26
CA LEU A 120 7.14 11.47 0.34
C LEU A 120 6.50 11.49 -1.06
N ALA A 121 6.86 12.50 -1.86
CA ALA A 121 6.30 12.70 -3.19
C ALA A 121 6.68 11.54 -4.13
N ASP A 122 7.94 11.14 -4.13
CA ASP A 122 8.44 10.01 -4.94
C ASP A 122 7.75 8.69 -4.55
N SER A 123 7.60 8.44 -3.24
CA SER A 123 6.89 7.26 -2.75
C SER A 123 5.42 7.26 -3.17
N TYR A 124 4.75 8.43 -3.14
CA TYR A 124 3.38 8.56 -3.60
C TYR A 124 3.25 8.19 -5.08
N ARG A 125 4.11 8.78 -5.93
CA ARG A 125 4.09 8.52 -7.38
C ARG A 125 4.47 7.08 -7.70
N ALA A 126 5.49 6.53 -7.02
CA ALA A 126 5.90 5.14 -7.18
C ALA A 126 4.77 4.15 -6.85
N PHE A 127 4.05 4.37 -5.74
CA PHE A 127 2.88 3.57 -5.38
C PHE A 127 1.80 3.62 -6.46
N ALA A 128 1.42 4.81 -6.90
CA ALA A 128 0.39 4.97 -7.91
C ALA A 128 0.75 4.33 -9.27
N LYS A 129 2.04 4.30 -9.62
CA LYS A 129 2.54 3.62 -10.84
C LYS A 129 2.60 2.11 -10.68
N ALA A 130 3.07 1.63 -9.54
CA ALA A 130 3.18 0.20 -9.25
C ALA A 130 1.80 -0.46 -9.07
N HIS A 131 0.82 0.27 -8.51
CA HIS A 131 -0.50 -0.19 -8.11
C HIS A 131 -1.61 0.61 -8.78
N ALA A 132 -1.56 0.73 -10.12
CA ALA A 132 -2.42 1.64 -10.87
C ALA A 132 -3.92 1.34 -10.69
N GLU A 133 -4.31 0.06 -10.62
CA GLU A 133 -5.71 -0.33 -10.47
C GLU A 133 -6.20 -0.12 -9.02
N LEU A 134 -5.39 -0.41 -8.02
CA LEU A 134 -5.73 -0.09 -6.63
C LEU A 134 -5.77 1.43 -6.40
N TYR A 135 -4.85 2.18 -6.99
CA TYR A 135 -4.88 3.65 -6.94
C TYR A 135 -6.16 4.20 -7.57
N ARG A 136 -6.60 3.65 -8.71
CA ARG A 136 -7.89 4.00 -9.34
C ARG A 136 -9.07 3.70 -8.43
N LEU A 137 -9.07 2.54 -7.76
CA LEU A 137 -10.11 2.17 -6.79
C LEU A 137 -10.16 3.18 -5.63
N ILE A 138 -9.00 3.52 -5.04
CA ILE A 138 -8.88 4.51 -3.96
C ILE A 138 -9.50 5.85 -4.37
N MET A 139 -9.22 6.30 -5.59
CA MET A 139 -9.72 7.60 -6.07
C MET A 139 -11.23 7.64 -6.29
N GLN A 140 -11.87 6.49 -6.44
CA GLN A 140 -13.32 6.36 -6.57
C GLN A 140 -14.05 6.22 -5.22
N MET A 141 -13.31 6.03 -4.12
CA MET A 141 -13.92 5.83 -2.80
C MET A 141 -14.58 7.11 -2.29
N PRO A 142 -15.85 7.03 -1.81
CA PRO A 142 -16.58 8.20 -1.31
C PRO A 142 -16.16 8.53 0.14
N MET A 143 -14.98 9.10 0.33
CA MET A 143 -14.27 9.29 1.60
C MET A 143 -15.05 10.02 2.71
N GLY A 144 -16.16 10.66 2.41
CA GLY A 144 -16.97 11.39 3.39
C GLY A 144 -18.23 10.66 3.89
N THR A 145 -18.52 9.46 3.42
CA THR A 145 -19.86 8.85 3.58
C THR A 145 -20.06 8.05 4.86
N ASN A 146 -19.01 7.45 5.41
CA ASN A 146 -19.11 6.69 6.67
C ASN A 146 -17.87 6.91 7.55
N GLU A 147 -17.93 6.51 8.81
CA GLU A 147 -16.88 6.78 9.79
C GLU A 147 -15.56 6.07 9.46
N ALA A 148 -15.59 4.87 8.89
CA ALA A 148 -14.37 4.17 8.50
C ALA A 148 -13.63 4.90 7.36
N LEU A 149 -14.36 5.40 6.37
CA LEU A 149 -13.80 6.17 5.26
C LEU A 149 -13.32 7.56 5.72
N LYS A 150 -14.03 8.21 6.65
CA LYS A 150 -13.57 9.46 7.27
C LYS A 150 -12.26 9.25 8.04
N ALA A 151 -12.18 8.18 8.85
CA ALA A 151 -10.97 7.82 9.58
C ALA A 151 -9.80 7.54 8.63
N ALA A 152 -10.05 6.82 7.52
CA ALA A 152 -9.04 6.58 6.48
C ALA A 152 -8.57 7.88 5.83
N ALA A 153 -9.48 8.79 5.51
CA ALA A 153 -9.13 10.11 4.97
C ALA A 153 -8.19 10.89 5.90
N VAL A 154 -8.43 10.86 7.22
CA VAL A 154 -7.54 11.46 8.22
C VAL A 154 -6.20 10.72 8.27
N MET A 155 -6.22 9.40 8.30
CA MET A 155 -5.01 8.57 8.37
C MET A 155 -4.05 8.83 7.19
N THR A 156 -4.57 9.09 5.99
CA THR A 156 -3.74 9.40 4.81
C THR A 156 -3.04 10.76 4.89
N THR A 157 -3.42 11.63 5.81
CA THR A 157 -2.73 12.91 6.03
C THR A 157 -1.49 12.78 6.90
N GLU A 158 -1.36 11.72 7.69
CA GLU A 158 -0.29 11.54 8.68
C GLU A 158 1.12 11.68 8.08
N PRO A 159 1.52 11.01 6.97
CA PRO A 159 2.85 11.16 6.42
C PRO A 159 3.15 12.61 6.00
N VAL A 160 2.16 13.28 5.42
CA VAL A 160 2.29 14.69 4.98
C VAL A 160 2.45 15.61 6.19
N MET A 161 1.65 15.43 7.23
CA MET A 161 1.74 16.24 8.44
C MET A 161 3.07 16.03 9.17
N GLN A 162 3.60 14.80 9.16
CA GLN A 162 4.92 14.50 9.70
C GLN A 162 6.03 15.25 8.95
N VAL A 163 5.97 15.28 7.62
CA VAL A 163 6.91 16.04 6.78
C VAL A 163 6.81 17.54 7.08
N LEU A 164 5.61 18.09 7.13
CA LEU A 164 5.37 19.52 7.39
C LEU A 164 5.74 19.95 8.81
N ALA A 165 5.79 19.03 9.78
CA ALA A 165 6.26 19.31 11.12
C ALA A 165 7.77 19.69 11.17
N GLY A 166 8.53 19.37 10.12
CA GLY A 166 9.93 19.78 9.97
C GLY A 166 10.11 21.26 9.63
N TYR A 167 9.03 22.02 9.37
CA TYR A 167 9.04 23.43 9.02
C TYR A 167 8.44 24.28 10.14
N ARG A 168 8.99 25.49 10.37
CA ARG A 168 8.55 26.45 11.42
C ARG A 168 7.33 27.24 10.94
N ILE A 169 6.24 26.55 10.70
CA ILE A 169 4.95 27.14 10.29
C ILE A 169 3.85 26.76 11.29
N SER A 170 2.82 27.61 11.41
CA SER A 170 1.72 27.34 12.34
C SER A 170 0.93 26.08 11.96
N GLU A 171 0.20 25.51 12.92
CA GLU A 171 -0.63 24.33 12.66
C GLU A 171 -1.70 24.61 11.59
N GLU A 172 -2.30 25.79 11.60
CA GLU A 172 -3.26 26.22 10.56
C GLU A 172 -2.60 26.23 9.19
N ARG A 173 -1.38 26.78 9.08
CA ARG A 173 -0.64 26.82 7.81
C ARG A 173 -0.25 25.42 7.35
N ARG A 174 0.10 24.50 8.24
CA ARG A 174 0.32 23.09 7.89
C ARG A 174 -0.91 22.46 7.24
N MET A 175 -2.12 22.78 7.72
CA MET A 175 -3.36 22.28 7.10
C MET A 175 -3.58 22.82 5.69
N HIS A 176 -3.15 24.06 5.38
CA HIS A 176 -3.16 24.56 4.02
C HIS A 176 -2.09 23.90 3.14
N TRP A 177 -0.87 23.81 3.61
CA TRP A 177 0.23 23.19 2.88
C TRP A 177 0.01 21.70 2.64
N GLN A 178 -0.60 20.98 3.58
CA GLN A 178 -1.01 19.59 3.39
C GLN A 178 -1.92 19.44 2.16
N ARG A 179 -2.88 20.35 1.97
CA ARG A 179 -3.77 20.33 0.80
C ARG A 179 -3.02 20.65 -0.49
N VAL A 180 -2.12 21.63 -0.45
CA VAL A 180 -1.29 22.02 -1.61
C VAL A 180 -0.42 20.85 -2.05
N LEU A 181 0.36 20.26 -1.13
CA LEU A 181 1.27 19.15 -1.45
C LEU A 181 0.51 17.92 -1.98
N ARG A 182 -0.57 17.52 -1.32
CA ARG A 182 -1.41 16.41 -1.80
C ARG A 182 -2.05 16.73 -3.15
N GLY A 183 -2.52 17.95 -3.35
CA GLY A 183 -3.11 18.37 -4.62
C GLY A 183 -2.12 18.29 -5.78
N ILE A 184 -0.88 18.70 -5.56
CA ILE A 184 0.19 18.62 -6.56
C ILE A 184 0.54 17.16 -6.86
N MET A 185 0.81 16.33 -5.84
CA MET A 185 1.13 14.92 -6.02
C MET A 185 0.02 14.18 -6.77
N HIS A 186 -1.22 14.32 -6.30
CA HIS A 186 -2.37 13.67 -6.92
C HIS A 186 -2.63 14.18 -8.34
N GLY A 187 -2.63 15.49 -8.55
CA GLY A 187 -2.90 16.09 -9.85
C GLY A 187 -1.88 15.66 -10.91
N PHE A 188 -0.59 15.65 -10.56
CA PHE A 188 0.46 15.22 -11.47
C PHE A 188 0.31 13.74 -11.84
N VAL A 189 0.19 12.87 -10.83
CA VAL A 189 0.05 11.41 -11.02
C VAL A 189 -1.21 11.07 -11.83
N SER A 190 -2.33 11.74 -11.56
CA SER A 190 -3.58 11.52 -12.30
C SER A 190 -3.46 11.89 -13.76
N GLN A 191 -2.79 13.01 -14.09
CA GLN A 191 -2.57 13.43 -15.47
C GLN A 191 -1.57 12.53 -16.19
N GLU A 192 -0.50 12.11 -15.49
CA GLU A 192 0.46 11.11 -16.01
C GLU A 192 -0.25 9.79 -16.37
N ALA A 193 -1.05 9.25 -15.45
CA ALA A 193 -1.81 8.01 -15.67
C ALA A 193 -2.85 8.12 -16.80
N ALA A 194 -3.43 9.31 -16.99
CA ALA A 194 -4.38 9.60 -18.08
C ALA A 194 -3.69 9.90 -19.42
N GLY A 195 -2.35 9.93 -19.48
CA GLY A 195 -1.58 10.16 -20.71
C GLY A 195 -1.52 11.61 -21.17
N TYR A 196 -1.92 12.59 -20.33
CA TYR A 196 -1.90 14.00 -20.73
C TYR A 196 -0.49 14.54 -21.03
N PHE A 197 0.55 13.90 -20.48
CA PHE A 197 1.95 14.30 -20.67
C PHE A 197 2.65 13.57 -21.82
N SER A 198 1.98 12.70 -22.55
CA SER A 198 2.60 11.84 -23.59
C SER A 198 2.97 12.59 -24.88
N HIS A 199 2.57 13.85 -25.05
CA HIS A 199 2.69 14.58 -26.30
C HIS A 199 4.09 15.19 -26.52
N TYR A 200 4.89 15.34 -25.49
CA TYR A 200 6.21 15.95 -25.56
C TYR A 200 7.26 15.03 -24.97
N PRO A 201 8.43 14.86 -25.62
CA PRO A 201 9.52 14.02 -25.13
C PRO A 201 10.34 14.75 -24.04
N ILE A 202 9.66 15.19 -22.98
CA ILE A 202 10.26 15.87 -21.81
C ILE A 202 10.23 14.88 -20.65
N ASP A 203 11.28 14.90 -19.83
CA ASP A 203 11.38 14.02 -18.67
C ASP A 203 10.29 14.38 -17.64
N LEU A 204 9.43 13.41 -17.36
CA LEU A 204 8.33 13.56 -16.41
C LEU A 204 8.81 13.55 -14.96
N GLU A 205 9.93 12.91 -14.66
CA GLU A 205 10.51 12.93 -13.33
C GLU A 205 11.04 14.31 -12.98
N GLU A 206 11.77 14.92 -13.92
CA GLU A 206 12.23 16.31 -13.78
C GLU A 206 11.06 17.27 -13.59
N SER A 207 9.98 17.13 -14.39
CA SER A 207 8.78 17.97 -14.27
C SER A 207 8.07 17.77 -12.92
N TYR A 208 8.00 16.54 -12.42
CA TYR A 208 7.43 16.23 -11.12
C TYR A 208 8.25 16.83 -9.98
N HIS A 209 9.57 16.65 -10.01
CA HIS A 209 10.47 17.24 -9.03
C HIS A 209 10.46 18.77 -9.05
N LEU A 210 10.30 19.38 -10.22
CA LEU A 210 10.11 20.84 -10.32
C LEU A 210 8.85 21.29 -9.57
N ALA A 211 7.73 20.57 -9.73
CA ALA A 211 6.50 20.88 -9.01
C ALA A 211 6.65 20.71 -7.48
N VAL A 212 7.34 19.67 -7.02
CA VAL A 212 7.67 19.46 -5.61
C VAL A 212 8.58 20.57 -5.08
N GLN A 213 9.60 20.97 -5.85
CA GLN A 213 10.51 22.07 -5.49
C GLN A 213 9.78 23.40 -5.31
N CYS A 214 8.74 23.66 -6.11
CA CYS A 214 7.90 24.85 -5.91
C CYS A 214 7.20 24.86 -4.54
N VAL A 215 6.76 23.69 -4.05
CA VAL A 215 6.19 23.56 -2.70
C VAL A 215 7.25 23.83 -1.64
N ILE A 216 8.44 23.25 -1.78
CA ILE A 216 9.57 23.46 -0.85
C ILE A 216 9.95 24.95 -0.78
N ASN A 217 10.06 25.61 -1.91
CA ASN A 217 10.37 27.04 -1.95
C ASN A 217 9.30 27.87 -1.23
N GLY A 218 8.02 27.54 -1.45
CA GLY A 218 6.92 28.20 -0.74
C GLY A 218 6.92 27.96 0.76
N LEU A 219 7.32 26.76 1.23
CA LEU A 219 7.50 26.47 2.66
C LEU A 219 8.63 27.30 3.26
N HIS A 220 9.75 27.48 2.55
CA HIS A 220 10.86 28.32 3.01
C HIS A 220 10.48 29.81 3.07
N GLU A 221 9.74 30.31 2.07
CA GLU A 221 9.23 31.68 2.06
C GLU A 221 8.24 31.94 3.22
N GLU A 222 7.40 30.95 3.53
CA GLU A 222 6.48 31.02 4.65
C GLU A 222 7.24 31.08 5.99
N GLU A 223 8.29 30.26 6.17
CA GLU A 223 9.13 30.29 7.37
C GLU A 223 9.81 31.67 7.55
N ALA A 224 10.38 32.21 6.46
CA ALA A 224 11.05 33.52 6.49
C ALA A 224 10.09 34.67 6.82
N SER A 225 8.82 34.54 6.47
CA SER A 225 7.80 35.56 6.75
C SER A 225 7.32 35.54 8.20
N ASN A 226 7.63 34.49 8.96
CA ASN A 226 7.26 34.31 10.37
C ASN A 226 8.40 34.68 11.34
N GLU A 227 9.59 35.07 10.84
CA GLU A 227 10.72 35.61 11.59
C GLU A 227 10.61 37.12 11.75
#